data_36b6360aabe406d460cfbcd83caf4e38
#
_entry.id   36b6360aabe406d460cfbcd83caf4e38
#
_cell.length_a   1.000
_cell.length_b   1.000
_cell.length_c   1.000
_cell.angle_alpha   90.00
_cell.angle_beta   90.00
_cell.angle_gamma   90.00
#
_symmetry.space_group_name_H-M   'P 1'
#
loop_
_entity.id
_entity.type
_entity.pdbx_description
1 polymer ?
#
loop_
_entity_poly.entity_id
_entity_poly.type
_entity_poly.pdbx_seq_one_letter_code
_entity_poly.pdbx_strand_id
1 'polypeptide(L)'
;MTIPISHFCEKARWALDRAGVGYVERRHLQLIHVVAARLAGGGNTVPVFVTGTGQVLADSSDILLWADTQLEPERRLYPDGDAGAQARELEGWLDEGLGPDGRLWMYHETLPAVRQLRQWALAGVPRWERWVFDLGGSGIDVALRRYLRIDAVAARAALDRVTRAFDEIADRLSNRRFLVDDRFTAADLTFAALAAPVLLPERYGSPLPPPEAMPDAVAREVWRLRDHPAGAFVARLYREERVANFTAPARE
;
A
#
# COMPACT_ATOMS: atom_id res chain seq x y z
N MET A 1 -6.75 -9.81 -6.91
CA MET A 1 -5.58 -10.54 -6.42
C MET A 1 -4.68 -9.57 -5.67
N THR A 2 -4.27 -9.90 -4.46
CA THR A 2 -3.51 -8.99 -3.58
C THR A 2 -2.49 -9.74 -2.74
N ILE A 3 -1.58 -8.98 -2.12
CA ILE A 3 -0.79 -9.40 -0.96
C ILE A 3 -1.34 -8.63 0.25
N PRO A 4 -1.55 -9.25 1.43
CA PRO A 4 -2.21 -8.60 2.57
C PRO A 4 -1.61 -7.25 2.94
N ILE A 5 -0.31 -7.22 3.17
CA ILE A 5 0.44 -6.05 3.67
C ILE A 5 0.92 -5.09 2.56
N SER A 6 0.58 -5.35 1.30
CA SER A 6 1.04 -4.51 0.19
C SER A 6 0.33 -3.16 0.15
N HIS A 7 1.10 -2.08 0.20
CA HIS A 7 0.63 -0.71 0.14
C HIS A 7 0.06 -0.32 -1.23
N PHE A 8 0.57 -0.87 -2.33
CA PHE A 8 -0.06 -0.73 -3.65
C PHE A 8 -1.42 -1.44 -3.71
N CYS A 9 -1.56 -2.58 -3.00
CA CYS A 9 -2.87 -3.21 -2.84
C CYS A 9 -3.80 -2.36 -1.95
N GLU A 10 -3.27 -1.67 -0.94
CA GLU A 10 -4.05 -0.73 -0.14
C GLU A 10 -4.56 0.45 -0.96
N LYS A 11 -3.72 1.03 -1.83
CA LYS A 11 -4.13 2.08 -2.77
C LYS A 11 -5.34 1.63 -3.58
N ALA A 12 -5.31 0.43 -4.14
CA ALA A 12 -6.43 -0.14 -4.90
C ALA A 12 -7.67 -0.42 -4.02
N ARG A 13 -7.49 -1.02 -2.83
CA ARG A 13 -8.60 -1.26 -1.88
C ARG A 13 -9.30 0.05 -1.53
N TRP A 14 -8.52 1.07 -1.17
CA TRP A 14 -9.08 2.37 -0.78
C TRP A 14 -9.89 3.00 -1.92
N ALA A 15 -9.37 2.97 -3.15
CA ALA A 15 -10.07 3.49 -4.31
C ALA A 15 -11.41 2.76 -4.56
N LEU A 16 -11.40 1.42 -4.54
CA LEU A 16 -12.61 0.61 -4.73
C LEU A 16 -13.63 0.82 -3.61
N ASP A 17 -13.18 0.85 -2.35
CA ASP A 17 -14.04 1.10 -1.20
C ASP A 17 -14.68 2.50 -1.25
N ARG A 18 -13.90 3.53 -1.63
CA ARG A 18 -14.39 4.90 -1.79
C ARG A 18 -15.43 5.00 -2.91
N ALA A 19 -15.26 4.23 -3.97
CA ALA A 19 -16.21 4.15 -5.08
C ALA A 19 -17.45 3.29 -4.76
N GLY A 20 -17.50 2.65 -3.58
CA GLY A 20 -18.62 1.78 -3.21
C GLY A 20 -18.68 0.49 -4.04
N VAL A 21 -17.58 0.10 -4.68
CA VAL A 21 -17.50 -1.10 -5.51
C VAL A 21 -17.40 -2.33 -4.63
N GLY A 22 -18.37 -3.25 -4.74
CA GLY A 22 -18.30 -4.57 -4.11
C GLY A 22 -17.32 -5.47 -4.84
N TYR A 23 -16.35 -6.07 -4.14
CA TYR A 23 -15.39 -7.00 -4.72
C TYR A 23 -15.06 -8.16 -3.78
N VAL A 24 -14.56 -9.25 -4.35
CA VAL A 24 -14.02 -10.41 -3.62
C VAL A 24 -12.50 -10.33 -3.67
N GLU A 25 -11.86 -10.23 -2.51
CA GLU A 25 -10.41 -10.17 -2.41
C GLU A 25 -9.81 -11.58 -2.27
N ARG A 26 -8.90 -11.94 -3.16
CA ARG A 26 -8.07 -13.14 -3.07
C ARG A 26 -6.65 -12.74 -2.70
N ARG A 27 -6.26 -13.11 -1.48
CA ARG A 27 -4.94 -12.78 -0.90
C ARG A 27 -3.98 -13.93 -1.11
N HIS A 28 -2.76 -13.60 -1.52
CA HIS A 28 -1.71 -14.56 -1.81
C HIS A 28 -0.42 -14.23 -1.07
N LEU A 29 0.35 -15.27 -0.79
CA LEU A 29 1.70 -15.16 -0.27
C LEU A 29 2.62 -14.53 -1.32
N GLN A 30 3.61 -13.77 -0.85
CA GLN A 30 4.68 -13.25 -1.69
C GLN A 30 5.38 -14.37 -2.46
N LEU A 31 5.77 -14.11 -3.70
CA LEU A 31 6.24 -15.04 -4.73
C LEU A 31 5.10 -15.90 -5.34
N ILE A 32 4.20 -16.48 -4.56
CA ILE A 32 3.05 -17.26 -5.08
C ILE A 32 2.07 -16.34 -5.83
N HIS A 33 1.92 -15.08 -5.37
CA HIS A 33 1.08 -14.09 -6.04
C HIS A 33 1.39 -13.90 -7.54
N VAL A 34 2.62 -14.14 -7.96
CA VAL A 34 3.03 -14.02 -9.38
C VAL A 34 2.24 -15.00 -10.25
N VAL A 35 2.08 -16.24 -9.79
CA VAL A 35 1.29 -17.25 -10.51
C VAL A 35 -0.19 -16.85 -10.54
N ALA A 36 -0.73 -16.43 -9.39
CA ALA A 36 -2.12 -16.00 -9.28
C ALA A 36 -2.43 -14.78 -10.16
N ALA A 37 -1.52 -13.78 -10.17
CA ALA A 37 -1.65 -12.58 -11.00
C ALA A 37 -1.66 -12.91 -12.49
N ARG A 38 -0.74 -13.78 -12.95
CA ARG A 38 -0.68 -14.23 -14.35
C ARG A 38 -1.93 -15.01 -14.77
N LEU A 39 -2.41 -15.91 -13.92
CA LEU A 39 -3.65 -16.66 -14.19
C LEU A 39 -4.89 -15.76 -14.25
N ALA A 40 -4.87 -14.62 -13.57
CA ALA A 40 -5.92 -13.60 -13.65
C ALA A 40 -5.78 -12.66 -14.86
N GLY A 41 -4.81 -12.87 -15.74
CA GLY A 41 -4.55 -12.02 -16.90
C GLY A 41 -3.67 -10.81 -16.62
N GLY A 42 -3.12 -10.68 -15.39
CA GLY A 42 -2.17 -9.65 -15.02
C GLY A 42 -0.71 -10.02 -15.30
N GLY A 43 0.22 -9.20 -14.82
CA GLY A 43 1.66 -9.40 -14.94
C GLY A 43 2.27 -10.19 -13.76
N ASN A 44 3.43 -9.73 -13.30
CA ASN A 44 4.17 -10.32 -12.18
C ASN A 44 3.89 -9.61 -10.84
N THR A 45 3.06 -8.59 -10.85
CA THR A 45 2.80 -7.70 -9.71
C THR A 45 1.33 -7.76 -9.29
N VAL A 46 1.05 -7.29 -8.11
CA VAL A 46 -0.30 -7.06 -7.58
C VAL A 46 -0.36 -5.61 -7.06
N PRO A 47 -1.54 -4.98 -7.06
CA PRO A 47 -2.88 -5.58 -7.24
C PRO A 47 -3.23 -5.96 -8.68
N VAL A 48 -4.11 -6.96 -8.85
CA VAL A 48 -4.83 -7.24 -10.11
C VAL A 48 -6.31 -7.27 -9.80
N PHE A 49 -7.08 -6.44 -10.51
CA PHE A 49 -8.54 -6.37 -10.40
C PHE A 49 -9.18 -6.79 -11.71
N VAL A 50 -10.16 -7.69 -11.63
CA VAL A 50 -10.98 -8.11 -12.76
C VAL A 50 -12.39 -7.56 -12.54
N THR A 51 -12.85 -6.70 -13.43
CA THR A 51 -14.17 -6.09 -13.36
C THR A 51 -15.28 -7.11 -13.62
N GLY A 52 -16.53 -6.76 -13.31
CA GLY A 52 -17.69 -7.60 -13.64
C GLY A 52 -17.88 -7.84 -15.14
N THR A 53 -17.30 -7.01 -16.01
CA THR A 53 -17.31 -7.16 -17.48
C THR A 53 -16.13 -7.97 -18.01
N GLY A 54 -15.23 -8.43 -17.13
CA GLY A 54 -14.03 -9.20 -17.50
C GLY A 54 -12.81 -8.35 -17.89
N GLN A 55 -12.86 -7.03 -17.76
CA GLN A 55 -11.69 -6.18 -17.94
C GLN A 55 -10.66 -6.44 -16.84
N VAL A 56 -9.39 -6.62 -17.22
CA VAL A 56 -8.28 -6.82 -16.29
C VAL A 56 -7.51 -5.53 -16.12
N LEU A 57 -7.38 -5.07 -14.87
CA LEU A 57 -6.58 -3.93 -14.45
C LEU A 57 -5.44 -4.46 -13.58
N ALA A 58 -4.21 -4.34 -14.07
CA ALA A 58 -3.04 -4.99 -13.47
C ALA A 58 -2.08 -4.04 -12.75
N ASP A 59 -2.50 -2.77 -12.61
CA ASP A 59 -1.77 -1.74 -11.89
C ASP A 59 -2.67 -0.99 -10.92
N SER A 60 -2.11 -0.51 -9.80
CA SER A 60 -2.89 0.22 -8.79
C SER A 60 -3.41 1.56 -9.30
N SER A 61 -2.69 2.24 -10.19
CA SER A 61 -3.12 3.50 -10.81
C SER A 61 -4.24 3.27 -11.82
N ASP A 62 -4.19 2.18 -12.60
CA ASP A 62 -5.28 1.80 -13.50
C ASP A 62 -6.56 1.48 -12.72
N ILE A 63 -6.42 0.79 -11.57
CA ILE A 63 -7.55 0.51 -10.68
C ILE A 63 -8.10 1.79 -10.09
N LEU A 64 -7.23 2.72 -9.67
CA LEU A 64 -7.62 4.01 -9.13
C LEU A 64 -8.38 4.85 -10.17
N LEU A 65 -7.85 4.92 -11.40
CA LEU A 65 -8.50 5.61 -12.52
C LEU A 65 -9.86 5.00 -12.85
N TRP A 66 -9.95 3.67 -12.90
CA TRP A 66 -11.22 3.00 -13.14
C TRP A 66 -12.22 3.26 -12.01
N ALA A 67 -11.78 3.14 -10.75
CA ALA A 67 -12.64 3.43 -9.59
C ALA A 67 -13.14 4.88 -9.59
N ASP A 68 -12.30 5.83 -10.03
CA ASP A 68 -12.67 7.23 -10.17
C ASP A 68 -13.84 7.43 -11.14
N THR A 69 -13.92 6.64 -12.23
CA THR A 69 -15.04 6.69 -13.16
C THR A 69 -16.38 6.25 -12.56
N GLN A 70 -16.36 5.57 -11.43
CA GLN A 70 -17.56 5.13 -10.70
C GLN A 70 -18.03 6.16 -9.66
N LEU A 71 -17.27 7.25 -9.46
CA LEU A 71 -17.59 8.31 -8.50
C LEU A 71 -18.40 9.42 -9.14
N GLU A 72 -19.30 10.03 -8.36
CA GLU A 72 -19.95 11.29 -8.74
C GLU A 72 -18.91 12.41 -8.93
N PRO A 73 -19.17 13.40 -9.80
CA PRO A 73 -18.19 14.45 -10.14
C PRO A 73 -17.57 15.15 -8.93
N GLU A 74 -18.37 15.41 -7.89
CA GLU A 74 -17.95 16.10 -6.67
C GLU A 74 -17.00 15.25 -5.82
N ARG A 75 -17.00 13.93 -6.01
CA ARG A 75 -16.19 12.96 -5.27
C ARG A 75 -15.01 12.42 -6.06
N ARG A 76 -14.82 12.85 -7.33
CA ARG A 76 -13.73 12.44 -8.19
C ARG A 76 -12.38 12.65 -7.53
N LEU A 77 -11.52 11.65 -7.66
CA LEU A 77 -10.13 11.68 -7.19
C LEU A 77 -9.23 12.44 -8.15
N TYR A 78 -9.66 12.51 -9.41
CA TYR A 78 -9.03 13.32 -10.45
C TYR A 78 -10.04 14.37 -10.93
N PRO A 79 -10.13 15.52 -10.25
CA PRO A 79 -11.00 16.61 -10.70
C PRO A 79 -10.60 17.11 -12.09
N ASP A 80 -11.49 17.80 -12.76
CA ASP A 80 -11.22 18.37 -14.08
C ASP A 80 -10.18 19.50 -14.01
N GLY A 81 -9.47 19.74 -15.11
CA GLY A 81 -8.52 20.84 -15.25
C GLY A 81 -7.19 20.62 -14.54
N ASP A 82 -6.59 21.73 -14.10
CA ASP A 82 -5.23 21.74 -13.53
C ASP A 82 -5.11 20.92 -12.23
N ALA A 83 -6.14 20.90 -11.42
CA ALA A 83 -6.16 20.14 -10.18
C ALA A 83 -6.04 18.62 -10.45
N GLY A 84 -6.73 18.10 -11.45
CA GLY A 84 -6.60 16.70 -11.85
C GLY A 84 -5.23 16.38 -12.44
N ALA A 85 -4.63 17.32 -13.19
CA ALA A 85 -3.27 17.16 -13.70
C ALA A 85 -2.25 17.12 -12.56
N GLN A 86 -2.35 18.01 -11.57
CA GLN A 86 -1.49 18.03 -10.38
C GLN A 86 -1.65 16.76 -9.54
N ALA A 87 -2.89 16.25 -9.38
CA ALA A 87 -3.13 15.02 -8.65
C ALA A 87 -2.46 13.82 -9.32
N ARG A 88 -2.47 13.72 -10.66
CA ARG A 88 -1.77 12.68 -11.42
C ARG A 88 -0.26 12.79 -11.31
N GLU A 89 0.29 14.00 -11.42
CA GLU A 89 1.72 14.25 -11.30
C GLU A 89 2.24 13.80 -9.92
N LEU A 90 1.54 14.20 -8.86
CA LEU A 90 1.89 13.80 -7.48
C LEU A 90 1.74 12.30 -7.26
N GLU A 91 0.68 11.69 -7.78
CA GLU A 91 0.49 10.23 -7.74
C GLU A 91 1.68 9.52 -8.38
N GLY A 92 2.05 9.89 -9.62
CA GLY A 92 3.17 9.28 -10.33
C GLY A 92 4.49 9.43 -9.57
N TRP A 93 4.78 10.62 -9.05
CA TRP A 93 5.98 10.86 -8.24
C TRP A 93 6.03 9.99 -6.98
N LEU A 94 4.90 9.80 -6.30
CA LEU A 94 4.80 8.94 -5.12
C LEU A 94 4.93 7.45 -5.47
N ASP A 95 4.32 7.02 -6.56
CA ASP A 95 4.39 5.64 -7.05
C ASP A 95 5.80 5.23 -7.45
N GLU A 96 6.55 6.12 -8.10
CA GLU A 96 7.92 5.88 -8.53
C GLU A 96 8.94 5.99 -7.39
N GLY A 97 8.67 6.83 -6.39
CA GLY A 97 9.57 7.13 -5.28
C GLY A 97 9.19 6.45 -3.98
N LEU A 98 8.20 7.01 -3.28
CA LEU A 98 7.82 6.61 -1.91
C LEU A 98 7.44 5.13 -1.82
N GLY A 99 6.67 4.61 -2.79
CA GLY A 99 6.21 3.23 -2.78
C GLY A 99 7.35 2.22 -2.78
N PRO A 100 8.26 2.22 -3.77
CA PRO A 100 9.42 1.33 -3.81
C PRO A 100 10.36 1.50 -2.61
N ASP A 101 10.62 2.74 -2.18
CA ASP A 101 11.54 3.04 -1.09
C ASP A 101 11.00 2.57 0.27
N GLY A 102 9.75 2.86 0.58
CA GLY A 102 9.09 2.38 1.80
C GLY A 102 9.09 0.85 1.88
N ARG A 103 8.82 0.17 0.75
CA ARG A 103 8.90 -1.29 0.64
C ARG A 103 10.31 -1.81 0.87
N LEU A 104 11.31 -1.22 0.22
CA LEU A 104 12.70 -1.68 0.30
C LEU A 104 13.21 -1.61 1.74
N TRP A 105 13.01 -0.46 2.40
CA TRP A 105 13.39 -0.29 3.79
C TRP A 105 12.66 -1.27 4.71
N MET A 106 11.34 -1.34 4.62
CA MET A 106 10.53 -2.21 5.47
C MET A 106 10.91 -3.68 5.32
N TYR A 107 11.14 -4.16 4.09
CA TYR A 107 11.57 -5.54 3.90
C TYR A 107 12.97 -5.80 4.43
N HIS A 108 13.91 -4.87 4.27
CA HIS A 108 15.25 -5.03 4.86
C HIS A 108 15.18 -5.28 6.36
N GLU A 109 14.38 -4.46 7.05
CA GLU A 109 14.26 -4.49 8.50
C GLU A 109 13.43 -5.68 9.04
N THR A 110 12.38 -6.09 8.30
CA THR A 110 11.40 -7.04 8.83
C THR A 110 11.59 -8.47 8.36
N LEU A 111 12.26 -8.72 7.24
CA LEU A 111 12.49 -10.09 6.77
C LEU A 111 13.20 -10.98 7.80
N PRO A 112 14.19 -10.51 8.59
CA PRO A 112 14.77 -11.32 9.66
C PRO A 112 13.76 -11.75 10.73
N ALA A 113 12.71 -10.93 10.94
CA ALA A 113 11.66 -11.17 11.92
C ALA A 113 10.36 -11.70 11.28
N VAL A 114 10.36 -12.10 10.01
CA VAL A 114 9.14 -12.45 9.25
C VAL A 114 8.32 -13.56 9.91
N ARG A 115 8.96 -14.49 10.63
CA ARG A 115 8.26 -15.55 11.36
C ARG A 115 7.47 -15.01 12.55
N GLN A 116 8.02 -14.00 13.25
CA GLN A 116 7.35 -13.32 14.36
C GLN A 116 6.16 -12.50 13.85
N LEU A 117 6.29 -11.93 12.65
CA LEU A 117 5.26 -11.13 11.98
C LEU A 117 4.28 -11.97 11.13
N ARG A 118 4.37 -13.30 11.20
CA ARG A 118 3.63 -14.26 10.37
C ARG A 118 2.12 -14.01 10.35
N GLN A 119 1.51 -13.73 11.49
CA GLN A 119 0.06 -13.56 11.59
C GLN A 119 -0.47 -12.41 10.70
N TRP A 120 0.30 -11.34 10.56
CA TRP A 120 -0.04 -10.20 9.71
C TRP A 120 0.32 -10.44 8.24
N ALA A 121 1.50 -11.01 7.99
CA ALA A 121 1.95 -11.31 6.63
C ALA A 121 1.04 -12.33 5.92
N LEU A 122 0.41 -13.23 6.67
CA LEU A 122 -0.47 -14.29 6.15
C LEU A 122 -1.97 -14.05 6.42
N ALA A 123 -2.37 -12.81 6.75
CA ALA A 123 -3.76 -12.50 7.05
C ALA A 123 -4.67 -12.73 5.81
N GLY A 124 -5.58 -13.72 5.89
CA GLY A 124 -6.48 -14.08 4.79
C GLY A 124 -5.85 -14.85 3.62
N VAL A 125 -4.59 -15.28 3.75
CA VAL A 125 -3.91 -16.12 2.75
C VAL A 125 -4.43 -17.57 2.86
N PRO A 126 -4.64 -18.31 1.74
CA PRO A 126 -5.09 -19.70 1.75
C PRO A 126 -4.25 -20.62 2.63
N ARG A 127 -4.87 -21.64 3.23
CA ARG A 127 -4.21 -22.56 4.18
C ARG A 127 -3.00 -23.26 3.57
N TRP A 128 -3.09 -23.70 2.31
CA TRP A 128 -2.00 -24.38 1.64
C TRP A 128 -0.77 -23.46 1.42
N GLU A 129 -0.99 -22.17 1.13
CA GLU A 129 0.11 -21.19 1.00
C GLU A 129 0.78 -20.92 2.37
N ARG A 130 -0.01 -20.92 3.45
CA ARG A 130 0.54 -20.83 4.82
C ARG A 130 1.44 -22.02 5.13
N TRP A 131 1.04 -23.23 4.69
CA TRP A 131 1.87 -24.41 4.82
C TRP A 131 3.18 -24.30 4.02
N VAL A 132 3.12 -23.77 2.81
CA VAL A 132 4.33 -23.50 2.02
C VAL A 132 5.24 -22.52 2.76
N PHE A 133 4.70 -21.47 3.37
CA PHE A 133 5.46 -20.54 4.19
C PHE A 133 6.10 -21.23 5.40
N ASP A 134 5.36 -22.03 6.12
CA ASP A 134 5.84 -22.73 7.33
C ASP A 134 6.93 -23.75 7.00
N LEU A 135 6.79 -24.49 5.89
CA LEU A 135 7.77 -25.47 5.43
C LEU A 135 9.02 -24.82 4.78
N GLY A 136 8.85 -23.66 4.13
CA GLY A 136 9.92 -22.97 3.41
C GLY A 136 11.04 -22.42 4.31
N GLY A 137 10.78 -22.30 5.60
CA GLY A 137 11.79 -21.93 6.59
C GLY A 137 12.52 -20.62 6.27
N SER A 138 13.82 -20.59 6.53
CA SER A 138 14.72 -19.47 6.19
C SER A 138 14.97 -19.31 4.68
N GLY A 139 14.57 -20.29 3.86
CA GLY A 139 14.70 -20.21 2.41
C GLY A 139 13.83 -19.12 1.79
N ILE A 140 12.66 -18.81 2.38
CA ILE A 140 11.78 -17.75 1.90
C ILE A 140 12.43 -16.36 2.08
N ASP A 141 13.06 -16.11 3.22
CA ASP A 141 13.80 -14.87 3.49
C ASP A 141 14.90 -14.66 2.44
N VAL A 142 15.73 -15.67 2.21
CA VAL A 142 16.81 -15.64 1.22
C VAL A 142 16.25 -15.40 -0.20
N ALA A 143 15.18 -16.11 -0.57
CA ALA A 143 14.55 -15.95 -1.88
C ALA A 143 13.99 -14.53 -2.07
N LEU A 144 13.32 -13.99 -1.05
CA LEU A 144 12.76 -12.62 -1.10
C LEU A 144 13.85 -11.56 -1.18
N ARG A 145 14.91 -11.68 -0.37
CA ARG A 145 16.07 -10.76 -0.42
C ARG A 145 16.71 -10.73 -1.80
N ARG A 146 16.91 -11.92 -2.40
CA ARG A 146 17.49 -12.04 -3.74
C ARG A 146 16.54 -11.49 -4.82
N TYR A 147 15.25 -11.81 -4.75
CA TYR A 147 14.24 -11.36 -5.71
C TYR A 147 14.09 -9.84 -5.68
N LEU A 148 14.06 -9.24 -4.51
CA LEU A 148 13.87 -7.81 -4.30
C LEU A 148 15.18 -7.01 -4.29
N ARG A 149 16.35 -7.68 -4.43
CA ARG A 149 17.68 -7.07 -4.40
C ARG A 149 17.91 -6.20 -3.16
N ILE A 150 17.52 -6.73 -2.00
CA ILE A 150 17.58 -6.00 -0.72
C ILE A 150 19.00 -6.03 -0.17
N ASP A 151 19.61 -4.86 0.01
CA ASP A 151 20.86 -4.68 0.74
C ASP A 151 20.76 -3.50 1.74
N ALA A 152 21.68 -3.47 2.71
CA ALA A 152 21.63 -2.49 3.81
C ALA A 152 21.91 -1.05 3.36
N VAL A 153 22.75 -0.85 2.35
CA VAL A 153 23.09 0.49 1.85
C VAL A 153 21.89 1.06 1.10
N ALA A 154 21.28 0.25 0.22
CA ALA A 154 20.10 0.63 -0.51
C ALA A 154 18.91 0.90 0.43
N ALA A 155 18.72 0.08 1.49
CA ALA A 155 17.66 0.27 2.47
C ALA A 155 17.82 1.59 3.27
N ARG A 156 19.03 1.93 3.69
CA ARG A 156 19.31 3.20 4.37
C ARG A 156 19.02 4.39 3.45
N ALA A 157 19.54 4.35 2.22
CA ALA A 157 19.28 5.39 1.23
C ALA A 157 17.79 5.52 0.90
N ALA A 158 17.04 4.41 0.91
CA ALA A 158 15.59 4.41 0.74
C ALA A 158 14.89 5.15 1.90
N LEU A 159 15.26 4.89 3.16
CA LEU A 159 14.72 5.61 4.31
C LEU A 159 14.99 7.12 4.23
N ASP A 160 16.18 7.51 3.78
CA ASP A 160 16.52 8.93 3.57
C ASP A 160 15.64 9.56 2.49
N ARG A 161 15.31 8.82 1.41
CA ARG A 161 14.38 9.31 0.38
C ARG A 161 12.95 9.37 0.89
N VAL A 162 12.50 8.39 1.67
CA VAL A 162 11.21 8.45 2.37
C VAL A 162 11.11 9.69 3.24
N THR A 163 12.14 9.99 4.03
CA THR A 163 12.16 11.18 4.89
C THR A 163 12.03 12.45 4.06
N ARG A 164 12.80 12.59 2.98
CA ARG A 164 12.68 13.74 2.06
C ARG A 164 11.29 13.85 1.42
N ALA A 165 10.67 12.72 1.07
CA ALA A 165 9.30 12.75 0.54
C ALA A 165 8.30 13.25 1.61
N PHE A 166 8.50 12.89 2.87
CA PHE A 166 7.69 13.43 3.97
C PHE A 166 7.88 14.93 4.16
N ASP A 167 9.14 15.42 4.09
CA ASP A 167 9.44 16.84 4.16
C ASP A 167 8.75 17.60 3.01
N GLU A 168 8.87 17.12 1.77
CA GLU A 168 8.24 17.71 0.59
C GLU A 168 6.71 17.76 0.72
N ILE A 169 6.09 16.69 1.23
CA ILE A 169 4.63 16.67 1.46
C ILE A 169 4.24 17.64 2.56
N ALA A 170 5.02 17.74 3.64
CA ALA A 170 4.75 18.70 4.71
C ALA A 170 4.82 20.15 4.21
N ASP A 171 5.80 20.48 3.39
CA ASP A 171 5.95 21.80 2.77
C ASP A 171 4.77 22.12 1.84
N ARG A 172 4.34 21.16 1.03
CA ARG A 172 3.17 21.31 0.14
C ARG A 172 1.88 21.51 0.91
N LEU A 173 1.71 20.79 2.02
CA LEU A 173 0.54 20.95 2.88
C LEU A 173 0.49 22.35 3.47
N SER A 174 1.62 22.86 3.99
CA SER A 174 1.66 24.14 4.71
C SER A 174 0.48 24.26 5.67
N ASN A 175 -0.52 25.08 5.36
CA ASN A 175 -1.77 25.22 6.11
C ASN A 175 -2.98 24.62 5.36
N ARG A 176 -2.75 23.83 4.31
CA ARG A 176 -3.83 23.23 3.50
C ARG A 176 -4.37 21.95 4.15
N ARG A 177 -5.62 21.68 3.90
CA ARG A 177 -6.25 20.44 4.34
C ARG A 177 -5.85 19.23 3.48
N PHE A 178 -5.60 19.43 2.17
CA PHE A 178 -5.26 18.41 1.20
C PHE A 178 -4.10 18.86 0.30
N LEU A 179 -3.48 17.91 -0.43
CA LEU A 179 -2.31 18.17 -1.27
C LEU A 179 -2.63 18.98 -2.53
N VAL A 180 -3.85 18.80 -3.06
CA VAL A 180 -4.33 19.50 -4.25
C VAL A 180 -5.68 20.12 -3.94
N ASP A 181 -5.80 21.42 -4.14
CA ASP A 181 -6.99 22.20 -3.81
C ASP A 181 -7.47 21.98 -2.35
N ASP A 182 -8.75 22.24 -2.09
CA ASP A 182 -9.37 22.00 -0.77
C ASP A 182 -10.26 20.75 -0.79
N ARG A 183 -9.79 19.69 -1.45
CA ARG A 183 -10.51 18.43 -1.58
C ARG A 183 -9.59 17.21 -1.59
N PHE A 184 -10.11 16.07 -1.11
CA PHE A 184 -9.42 14.79 -1.16
C PHE A 184 -9.28 14.30 -2.61
N THR A 185 -8.04 14.02 -3.05
CA THR A 185 -7.70 13.62 -4.41
C THR A 185 -6.90 12.31 -4.45
N ALA A 186 -6.56 11.85 -5.66
CA ALA A 186 -5.68 10.71 -5.90
C ALA A 186 -4.30 10.89 -5.25
N ALA A 187 -3.79 12.13 -5.17
CA ALA A 187 -2.52 12.44 -4.51
C ALA A 187 -2.55 12.12 -3.01
N ASP A 188 -3.61 12.53 -2.31
CA ASP A 188 -3.80 12.27 -0.88
C ASP A 188 -3.95 10.78 -0.59
N LEU A 189 -4.78 10.09 -1.37
CA LEU A 189 -5.00 8.65 -1.27
C LEU A 189 -3.70 7.88 -1.48
N THR A 190 -2.95 8.23 -2.54
CA THR A 190 -1.70 7.57 -2.90
C THR A 190 -0.64 7.80 -1.82
N PHE A 191 -0.46 9.04 -1.36
CA PHE A 191 0.48 9.31 -0.27
C PHE A 191 0.14 8.51 0.98
N ALA A 192 -1.12 8.53 1.41
CA ALA A 192 -1.55 7.81 2.61
C ALA A 192 -1.34 6.29 2.47
N ALA A 193 -1.71 5.71 1.34
CA ALA A 193 -1.55 4.28 1.08
C ALA A 193 -0.07 3.88 1.01
N LEU A 194 0.77 4.64 0.29
CA LEU A 194 2.18 4.31 0.08
C LEU A 194 3.07 4.61 1.28
N ALA A 195 2.67 5.52 2.17
CA ALA A 195 3.34 5.75 3.44
C ALA A 195 3.01 4.69 4.51
N ALA A 196 2.00 3.83 4.27
CA ALA A 196 1.58 2.84 5.25
C ALA A 196 2.68 1.89 5.75
N PRO A 197 3.66 1.43 4.94
CA PRO A 197 4.75 0.60 5.45
C PRO A 197 5.56 1.25 6.56
N VAL A 198 5.76 2.57 6.50
CA VAL A 198 6.59 3.32 7.46
C VAL A 198 5.77 3.97 8.58
N LEU A 199 4.43 3.89 8.53
CA LEU A 199 3.53 4.48 9.54
C LEU A 199 2.68 3.43 10.27
N LEU A 200 2.42 2.26 9.68
CA LEU A 200 1.57 1.20 10.22
C LEU A 200 0.22 1.72 10.73
N PRO A 201 -0.63 2.30 9.86
CA PRO A 201 -1.90 2.90 10.26
C PRO A 201 -2.91 1.85 10.74
N GLU A 202 -3.75 2.20 11.71
CA GLU A 202 -4.72 1.28 12.34
C GLU A 202 -5.85 0.85 11.39
N ARG A 203 -6.31 1.77 10.52
CA ARG A 203 -7.44 1.51 9.59
C ARG A 203 -6.99 1.06 8.21
N TYR A 204 -5.94 0.27 8.15
CA TYR A 204 -5.47 -0.34 6.90
C TYR A 204 -6.41 -1.46 6.44
N GLY A 205 -6.55 -1.68 5.14
CA GLY A 205 -7.45 -2.70 4.57
C GLY A 205 -7.06 -4.17 4.85
N SER A 206 -5.99 -4.38 5.61
CA SER A 206 -5.57 -5.67 6.16
C SER A 206 -4.95 -5.44 7.54
N PRO A 207 -5.03 -6.38 8.48
CA PRO A 207 -4.35 -6.23 9.76
C PRO A 207 -2.86 -5.96 9.59
N LEU A 208 -2.35 -4.93 10.25
CA LEU A 208 -0.91 -4.61 10.34
C LEU A 208 -0.41 -4.85 11.77
N PRO A 209 0.89 -5.16 11.96
CA PRO A 209 1.46 -5.23 13.28
C PRO A 209 1.44 -3.82 13.92
N PRO A 210 1.15 -3.73 15.22
CA PRO A 210 1.37 -2.47 15.94
C PRO A 210 2.88 -2.21 16.06
N PRO A 211 3.31 -0.95 16.20
CA PRO A 211 4.74 -0.61 16.27
C PRO A 211 5.52 -1.41 17.32
N GLU A 212 4.89 -1.71 18.45
CA GLU A 212 5.50 -2.46 19.56
C GLU A 212 5.80 -3.93 19.23
N ALA A 213 5.16 -4.48 18.19
CA ALA A 213 5.43 -5.83 17.71
C ALA A 213 6.54 -5.88 16.64
N MET A 214 7.03 -4.71 16.22
CA MET A 214 8.09 -4.59 15.23
C MET A 214 9.48 -4.64 15.89
N PRO A 215 10.55 -4.94 15.11
CA PRO A 215 11.92 -4.74 15.61
C PRO A 215 12.11 -3.30 16.11
N ASP A 216 12.88 -3.13 17.19
CA ASP A 216 13.09 -1.82 17.86
C ASP A 216 13.52 -0.70 16.91
N ALA A 217 14.36 -1.00 15.93
CA ALA A 217 14.82 -0.03 14.93
C ALA A 217 13.63 0.47 14.07
N VAL A 218 12.74 -0.45 13.67
CA VAL A 218 11.54 -0.11 12.90
C VAL A 218 10.56 0.68 13.75
N ALA A 219 10.31 0.23 14.99
CA ALA A 219 9.39 0.91 15.90
C ALA A 219 9.80 2.38 16.13
N ARG A 220 11.10 2.64 16.35
CA ARG A 220 11.62 4.02 16.52
C ARG A 220 11.35 4.90 15.29
N GLU A 221 11.61 4.38 14.08
CA GLU A 221 11.38 5.15 12.85
C GLU A 221 9.88 5.36 12.58
N VAL A 222 9.05 4.35 12.87
CA VAL A 222 7.59 4.50 12.77
C VAL A 222 7.10 5.62 13.69
N TRP A 223 7.53 5.65 14.95
CA TRP A 223 7.15 6.71 15.88
C TRP A 223 7.65 8.08 15.41
N ARG A 224 8.92 8.18 14.99
CA ARG A 224 9.49 9.42 14.45
C ARG A 224 8.68 9.96 13.27
N LEU A 225 8.30 9.08 12.32
CA LEU A 225 7.54 9.48 11.14
C LEU A 225 6.06 9.75 11.46
N ARG A 226 5.48 9.12 12.50
CA ARG A 226 4.13 9.46 12.98
C ARG A 226 4.06 10.86 13.59
N ASP A 227 5.11 11.29 14.27
CA ASP A 227 5.21 12.64 14.86
C ASP A 227 5.50 13.72 13.81
N HIS A 228 5.89 13.33 12.60
CA HIS A 228 6.13 14.24 11.49
C HIS A 228 4.80 14.84 10.97
N PRO A 229 4.74 16.14 10.53
CA PRO A 229 3.51 16.73 10.01
C PRO A 229 2.83 15.92 8.90
N ALA A 230 3.61 15.36 7.95
CA ALA A 230 3.09 14.47 6.92
C ALA A 230 2.56 13.14 7.49
N GLY A 231 3.15 12.61 8.56
CA GLY A 231 2.63 11.43 9.28
C GLY A 231 1.31 11.71 9.98
N ALA A 232 1.20 12.85 10.65
CA ALA A 232 -0.05 13.32 11.26
C ALA A 232 -1.16 13.50 10.20
N PHE A 233 -0.79 14.02 9.01
CA PHE A 233 -1.69 14.12 7.87
C PHE A 233 -2.21 12.75 7.45
N VAL A 234 -1.36 11.75 7.26
CA VAL A 234 -1.77 10.38 6.92
C VAL A 234 -2.69 9.80 7.99
N ALA A 235 -2.37 9.96 9.27
CA ALA A 235 -3.21 9.50 10.37
C ALA A 235 -4.61 10.14 10.32
N ARG A 236 -4.71 11.42 9.97
CA ARG A 236 -5.99 12.11 9.75
C ARG A 236 -6.74 11.51 8.55
N LEU A 237 -6.08 11.31 7.41
CA LEU A 237 -6.70 10.73 6.22
C LEU A 237 -7.27 9.33 6.49
N TYR A 238 -6.54 8.48 7.21
CA TYR A 238 -7.05 7.16 7.60
C TYR A 238 -8.26 7.24 8.54
N ARG A 239 -8.35 8.26 9.40
CA ARG A 239 -9.52 8.45 10.26
C ARG A 239 -10.75 9.00 9.53
N GLU A 240 -10.54 9.95 8.63
CA GLU A 240 -11.62 10.74 8.03
C GLU A 240 -12.07 10.21 6.68
N GLU A 241 -11.13 9.75 5.84
CA GLU A 241 -11.37 9.43 4.44
C GLU A 241 -11.32 7.91 4.16
N ARG A 242 -10.66 7.13 5.01
CA ARG A 242 -10.60 5.66 4.85
C ARG A 242 -11.88 5.03 5.36
N VAL A 243 -12.88 4.96 4.51
CA VAL A 243 -14.15 4.27 4.83
C VAL A 243 -13.89 2.75 4.79
N ALA A 244 -14.14 2.08 5.90
CA ALA A 244 -13.98 0.63 5.97
C ALA A 244 -15.23 -0.05 5.38
N ASN A 245 -15.24 -0.30 4.10
CA ASN A 245 -16.10 -1.33 3.54
C ASN A 245 -15.36 -2.65 3.66
N PHE A 246 -15.59 -3.39 4.74
CA PHE A 246 -15.05 -4.74 4.88
C PHE A 246 -15.76 -5.66 3.90
N THR A 247 -15.20 -5.82 2.71
CA THR A 247 -15.51 -6.96 1.87
C THR A 247 -14.91 -8.21 2.52
N ALA A 248 -15.76 -9.18 2.85
CA ALA A 248 -15.30 -10.43 3.44
C ALA A 248 -14.29 -11.09 2.49
N PRO A 249 -13.17 -11.66 3.02
CA PRO A 249 -12.30 -12.49 2.22
C PRO A 249 -13.11 -13.63 1.58
N ALA A 250 -12.75 -14.05 0.36
CA ALA A 250 -13.39 -15.18 -0.30
C ALA A 250 -13.39 -16.38 0.66
N ARG A 251 -14.56 -16.97 0.90
CA ARG A 251 -14.65 -18.25 1.60
C ARG A 251 -13.97 -19.30 0.72
N GLU A 252 -13.06 -20.07 1.32
CA GLU A 252 -12.42 -21.24 0.70
C GLU A 252 -13.44 -22.28 0.26
#